data_1c76589024ec052145568aa75e11b87b
#
_entry.id   1c76589024ec052145568aa75e11b87b
#
_cell.length_a   1.000
_cell.length_b   1.000
_cell.length_c   1.000
_cell.angle_alpha   90.00
_cell.angle_beta   90.00
_cell.angle_gamma   90.00
#
_symmetry.space_group_name_H-M   'P 1'
#
loop_
_entity.id
_entity.type
_entity.pdbx_description
1 polymer ?
#
loop_
_entity_poly.entity_id
_entity_poly.type
_entity_poly.pdbx_seq_one_letter_code
_entity_poly.pdbx_strand_id
1 'polypeptide(L)'
;MKLVYICSPYAGEVEQNVRFAQEACRYAISQNCAPVAVHLLYPQLLDDLVPEERKNGIQMGLRVLTACDELWLCGSRISTGMRCELAEAKRLGIPVKRISKEQIQGGLTIMEHSKTSTKCIPEEAPLSGIRLQY
;
A
#
# COMPACT_ATOMS: atom_id res chain seq x y z
N MET A 1 12.13 8.47 5.73
CA MET A 1 11.41 7.49 4.89
C MET A 1 10.04 8.05 4.54
N LYS A 2 9.67 8.00 3.26
CA LYS A 2 8.35 8.45 2.83
C LYS A 2 7.28 7.42 3.15
N LEU A 3 6.12 7.92 3.58
CA LEU A 3 4.91 7.13 3.73
C LEU A 3 4.12 7.24 2.44
N VAL A 4 3.91 6.12 1.76
CA VAL A 4 3.24 6.09 0.45
C VAL A 4 1.94 5.31 0.50
N TYR A 5 0.88 5.91 -0.03
CA TYR A 5 -0.42 5.27 -0.15
C TYR A 5 -0.46 4.43 -1.43
N ILE A 6 -0.68 3.14 -1.29
CA ILE A 6 -0.77 2.23 -2.44
C ILE A 6 -2.20 2.25 -2.96
N CYS A 7 -2.38 2.90 -4.10
CA CYS A 7 -3.66 2.98 -4.79
C CYS A 7 -3.68 1.91 -5.88
N SER A 8 -4.45 0.85 -5.64
CA SER A 8 -4.53 -0.31 -6.53
C SER A 8 -5.95 -0.88 -6.56
N PRO A 9 -6.32 -1.67 -7.57
CA PRO A 9 -7.65 -2.28 -7.63
C PRO A 9 -7.90 -3.26 -6.49
N TYR A 10 -9.15 -3.36 -6.05
CA TYR A 10 -9.58 -4.37 -5.08
C TYR A 10 -10.76 -5.21 -5.59
N ALA A 11 -11.88 -4.57 -5.95
CA ALA A 11 -13.09 -5.25 -6.40
C ALA A 11 -12.88 -6.01 -7.71
N GLY A 12 -13.65 -7.07 -7.90
CA GLY A 12 -13.57 -7.95 -9.07
C GLY A 12 -12.72 -9.17 -8.77
N GLU A 13 -11.54 -9.28 -9.37
CA GLU A 13 -10.57 -10.37 -9.15
C GLU A 13 -9.82 -10.18 -7.83
N VAL A 14 -10.51 -10.38 -6.70
CA VAL A 14 -10.03 -10.02 -5.37
C VAL A 14 -8.68 -10.67 -5.04
N GLU A 15 -8.53 -11.98 -5.30
CA GLU A 15 -7.28 -12.68 -4.99
C GLU A 15 -6.09 -12.14 -5.76
N GLN A 16 -6.27 -11.89 -7.06
CA GLN A 16 -5.23 -11.31 -7.91
C GLN A 16 -4.92 -9.87 -7.49
N ASN A 17 -5.95 -9.11 -7.14
CA ASN A 17 -5.80 -7.72 -6.70
C ASN A 17 -5.08 -7.64 -5.36
N VAL A 18 -5.35 -8.56 -4.44
CA VAL A 18 -4.63 -8.66 -3.16
C VAL A 18 -3.14 -8.96 -3.40
N ARG A 19 -2.82 -9.94 -4.25
CA ARG A 19 -1.43 -10.24 -4.60
C ARG A 19 -0.72 -9.05 -5.22
N PHE A 20 -1.39 -8.37 -6.13
CA PHE A 20 -0.82 -7.20 -6.79
C PHE A 20 -0.55 -6.07 -5.78
N ALA A 21 -1.48 -5.82 -4.85
CA ALA A 21 -1.28 -4.84 -3.79
C ALA A 21 -0.09 -5.22 -2.89
N GLN A 22 0.05 -6.50 -2.56
CA GLN A 22 1.20 -6.99 -1.79
C GLN A 22 2.52 -6.78 -2.54
N GLU A 23 2.54 -7.08 -3.84
CA GLU A 23 3.71 -6.85 -4.70
C GLU A 23 4.07 -5.37 -4.77
N ALA A 24 3.07 -4.50 -4.91
CA ALA A 24 3.28 -3.05 -4.91
C ALA A 24 3.86 -2.56 -3.58
N CYS A 25 3.38 -3.10 -2.46
CA CYS A 25 3.95 -2.81 -1.14
C CYS A 25 5.41 -3.25 -1.05
N ARG A 26 5.73 -4.45 -1.50
CA ARG A 26 7.11 -4.94 -1.50
C ARG A 26 8.02 -4.07 -2.39
N TYR A 27 7.51 -3.63 -3.52
CA TYR A 27 8.23 -2.70 -4.37
C TYR A 27 8.51 -1.37 -3.65
N ALA A 28 7.51 -0.82 -2.96
CA ALA A 28 7.70 0.41 -2.18
C ALA A 28 8.78 0.24 -1.11
N ILE A 29 8.80 -0.89 -0.43
CA ILE A 29 9.83 -1.23 0.56
C ILE A 29 11.22 -1.26 -0.11
N SER A 30 11.33 -1.83 -1.32
CA SER A 30 12.58 -1.85 -2.07
C SER A 30 13.07 -0.44 -2.44
N GLN A 31 12.17 0.52 -2.52
CA GLN A 31 12.47 1.94 -2.78
C GLN A 31 12.66 2.75 -1.49
N ASN A 32 12.83 2.07 -0.38
CA ASN A 32 12.98 2.69 0.95
C ASN A 32 11.79 3.56 1.35
N CYS A 33 10.59 3.13 0.99
CA CYS A 33 9.34 3.78 1.36
C CYS A 33 8.53 2.86 2.28
N ALA A 34 7.72 3.46 3.14
CA ALA A 34 6.77 2.74 3.98
C ALA A 34 5.40 2.68 3.29
N PRO A 35 4.95 1.51 2.81
CA PRO A 35 3.68 1.41 2.10
C PRO A 35 2.49 1.30 3.03
N VAL A 36 1.36 1.89 2.64
CA VAL A 36 0.05 1.67 3.26
C VAL A 36 -0.92 1.24 2.17
N ALA A 37 -1.43 0.04 2.26
CA ALA A 37 -2.45 -0.50 1.36
C ALA A 37 -3.68 -0.87 2.18
N VAL A 38 -4.65 0.03 2.26
CA VAL A 38 -5.86 -0.16 3.09
C VAL A 38 -6.71 -1.33 2.62
N HIS A 39 -6.63 -1.70 1.34
CA HIS A 39 -7.32 -2.88 0.80
C HIS A 39 -6.78 -4.21 1.33
N LEU A 40 -5.60 -4.22 1.92
CA LEU A 40 -5.03 -5.39 2.58
C LEU A 40 -5.50 -5.53 4.03
N LEU A 41 -6.11 -4.51 4.58
CA LEU A 41 -6.53 -4.47 5.98
C LEU A 41 -8.04 -4.40 6.14
N TYR A 42 -8.68 -3.35 5.65
CA TYR A 42 -10.08 -3.05 5.97
C TYR A 42 -11.09 -4.08 5.46
N PRO A 43 -10.92 -4.71 4.28
CA PRO A 43 -11.83 -5.75 3.83
C PRO A 43 -11.86 -6.99 4.71
N GLN A 44 -10.85 -7.21 5.55
CA GLN A 44 -10.83 -8.30 6.53
C GLN A 44 -11.60 -7.94 7.81
N LEU A 45 -11.87 -6.68 8.02
CA LEU A 45 -12.52 -6.15 9.22
C LEU A 45 -13.97 -5.74 8.97
N LEU A 46 -14.30 -5.37 7.73
CA LEU A 46 -15.58 -4.82 7.33
C LEU A 46 -16.21 -5.66 6.22
N ASP A 47 -17.54 -5.72 6.25
CA ASP A 47 -18.31 -6.37 5.18
C ASP A 47 -18.68 -5.32 4.12
N ASP A 48 -18.10 -5.46 2.93
CA ASP A 48 -18.30 -4.56 1.81
C ASP A 48 -19.74 -4.61 1.25
N LEU A 49 -20.50 -5.65 1.58
CA LEU A 49 -21.90 -5.78 1.21
C LEU A 49 -22.83 -4.96 2.12
N VAL A 50 -22.35 -4.52 3.27
CA VAL A 50 -23.10 -3.64 4.17
C VAL A 50 -22.77 -2.19 3.84
N PRO A 51 -23.75 -1.39 3.35
CA PRO A 51 -23.47 -0.04 2.85
C PRO A 51 -22.79 0.88 3.85
N GLU A 52 -23.15 0.79 5.13
CA GLU A 52 -22.55 1.60 6.18
C GLU A 52 -21.09 1.22 6.43
N GLU A 53 -20.76 -0.07 6.44
CA GLU A 53 -19.39 -0.54 6.60
C GLU A 53 -18.52 -0.18 5.41
N ARG A 54 -19.07 -0.30 4.20
CA ARG A 54 -18.39 0.14 2.98
C ARG A 54 -18.07 1.63 3.03
N LYS A 55 -19.01 2.45 3.44
CA LYS A 55 -18.84 3.89 3.60
C LYS A 55 -17.73 4.19 4.63
N ASN A 56 -17.77 3.52 5.77
CA ASN A 56 -16.74 3.66 6.80
C ASN A 56 -15.34 3.28 6.27
N GLY A 57 -15.25 2.18 5.54
CA GLY A 57 -13.99 1.75 4.93
C GLY A 57 -13.41 2.79 3.98
N ILE A 58 -14.24 3.39 3.15
CA ILE A 58 -13.84 4.45 2.22
C ILE A 58 -13.35 5.68 3.01
N GLN A 59 -14.10 6.11 4.01
CA GLN A 59 -13.73 7.27 4.83
C GLN A 59 -12.43 7.06 5.60
N MET A 60 -12.23 5.86 6.16
CA MET A 60 -10.99 5.51 6.84
C MET A 60 -9.80 5.50 5.89
N GLY A 61 -9.98 4.95 4.69
CA GLY A 61 -8.96 4.97 3.64
C GLY A 61 -8.54 6.38 3.27
N LEU A 62 -9.51 7.27 3.06
CA LEU A 62 -9.23 8.68 2.77
C LEU A 62 -8.54 9.39 3.95
N ARG A 63 -8.90 9.04 5.16
CA ARG A 63 -8.23 9.59 6.35
C ARG A 63 -6.76 9.13 6.43
N VAL A 64 -6.49 7.87 6.13
CA VAL A 64 -5.13 7.35 6.07
C VAL A 64 -4.33 8.07 4.98
N LEU A 65 -4.93 8.29 3.82
CA LEU A 65 -4.31 9.03 2.73
C LEU A 65 -3.83 10.41 3.14
N THR A 66 -4.58 11.12 3.97
CA THR A 66 -4.18 12.46 4.44
C THR A 66 -2.85 12.48 5.20
N ALA A 67 -2.46 11.35 5.77
CA ALA A 67 -1.21 11.21 6.50
C ALA A 67 -0.03 10.79 5.62
N CYS A 68 -0.29 10.44 4.35
CA CYS A 68 0.74 9.95 3.45
C CYS A 68 1.45 11.10 2.73
N ASP A 69 2.73 10.86 2.40
CA ASP A 69 3.55 11.82 1.67
C ASP A 69 3.29 11.79 0.17
N GLU A 70 2.96 10.62 -0.35
CA GLU A 70 2.68 10.41 -1.78
C GLU A 70 1.56 9.39 -1.95
N LEU A 71 0.84 9.46 -3.07
CA LEU A 71 -0.02 8.40 -3.55
C LEU A 71 0.65 7.72 -4.75
N TRP A 72 0.81 6.42 -4.69
CA TRP A 72 1.30 5.61 -5.80
C TRP A 72 0.14 4.94 -6.51
N LEU A 73 -0.10 5.39 -7.73
CA LEU A 73 -1.13 4.83 -8.61
C LEU A 73 -0.54 3.62 -9.33
N CYS A 74 -0.90 2.43 -8.87
CA CYS A 74 -0.26 1.18 -9.28
C CYS A 74 -1.07 0.46 -10.36
N GLY A 75 -0.38 0.04 -11.42
CA GLY A 75 -0.96 -0.69 -12.54
C GLY A 75 -1.48 0.21 -13.65
N SER A 76 -2.15 -0.41 -14.63
CA SER A 76 -2.65 0.27 -15.83
C SER A 76 -4.14 0.61 -15.77
N ARG A 77 -4.89 -0.04 -14.88
CA ARG A 77 -6.33 0.15 -14.74
C ARG A 77 -6.66 1.03 -13.55
N ILE A 78 -7.60 1.93 -13.73
CA ILE A 78 -8.11 2.79 -12.66
C ILE A 78 -9.56 2.39 -12.39
N SER A 79 -9.81 1.77 -11.23
CA SER A 79 -11.15 1.42 -10.78
C SER A 79 -11.89 2.65 -10.24
N THR A 80 -13.18 2.50 -10.00
CA THR A 80 -14.00 3.58 -9.40
C THR A 80 -13.45 3.99 -8.03
N GLY A 81 -13.06 3.01 -7.19
CA GLY A 81 -12.48 3.28 -5.87
C GLY A 81 -11.15 4.02 -5.98
N MET A 82 -10.30 3.63 -6.90
CA MET A 82 -9.02 4.32 -7.16
C MET A 82 -9.23 5.77 -7.59
N ARG A 83 -10.28 6.05 -8.36
CA ARG A 83 -10.60 7.43 -8.77
C ARG A 83 -10.94 8.32 -7.59
N CYS A 84 -11.66 7.79 -6.61
CA CYS A 84 -11.97 8.53 -5.38
C CYS A 84 -10.71 8.88 -4.61
N GLU A 85 -9.81 7.94 -4.45
CA GLU A 85 -8.53 8.14 -3.76
C GLU A 85 -7.65 9.14 -4.52
N LEU A 86 -7.57 9.00 -5.84
CA LEU A 86 -6.82 9.91 -6.70
C LEU A 86 -7.35 11.34 -6.63
N ALA A 87 -8.67 11.51 -6.69
CA ALA A 87 -9.31 12.82 -6.58
C ALA A 87 -9.02 13.47 -5.24
N GLU A 88 -9.06 12.71 -4.15
CA GLU A 88 -8.76 13.21 -2.82
C GLU A 88 -7.28 13.60 -2.68
N ALA A 89 -6.36 12.80 -3.22
CA ALA A 89 -4.95 13.14 -3.23
C ALA A 89 -4.71 14.49 -3.96
N LYS A 90 -5.33 14.68 -5.09
CA LYS A 90 -5.25 15.94 -5.84
C LYS A 90 -5.82 17.11 -5.06
N ARG A 91 -6.97 16.92 -4.40
CA ARG A 91 -7.58 17.95 -3.56
C ARG A 91 -6.66 18.37 -2.41
N LEU A 92 -5.97 17.40 -1.82
CA LEU A 92 -5.07 17.62 -0.69
C LEU A 92 -3.67 18.11 -1.11
N GLY A 93 -3.37 18.15 -2.41
CA GLY A 93 -2.04 18.48 -2.90
C GLY A 93 -0.99 17.40 -2.66
N ILE A 94 -1.40 16.17 -2.46
CA ILE A 94 -0.49 15.04 -2.28
C ILE A 94 0.05 14.63 -3.64
N PRO A 95 1.39 14.56 -3.82
CA PRO A 95 1.99 14.13 -5.08
C PRO A 95 1.54 12.72 -5.48
N VAL A 96 1.24 12.55 -6.77
CA VAL A 96 0.81 11.28 -7.35
C VAL A 96 1.93 10.75 -8.25
N LYS A 97 2.36 9.51 -8.01
CA LYS A 97 3.29 8.78 -8.87
C LYS A 97 2.57 7.61 -9.53
N ARG A 98 2.74 7.48 -10.84
CA ARG A 98 2.31 6.25 -11.54
C ARG A 98 3.41 5.21 -11.46
N ILE A 99 3.04 4.02 -10.98
CA ILE A 99 3.94 2.88 -10.89
C ILE A 99 3.37 1.77 -11.77
N SER A 100 4.09 1.41 -12.82
CA SER A 100 3.64 0.37 -13.75
C SER A 100 3.79 -1.02 -13.14
N LYS A 101 3.02 -1.96 -13.67
CA LYS A 101 3.13 -3.37 -13.31
C LYS A 101 4.54 -3.89 -13.57
N GLU A 102 5.15 -3.46 -14.66
CA GLU A 102 6.51 -3.85 -15.05
C GLU A 102 7.56 -3.35 -14.06
N GLN A 103 7.42 -2.12 -13.57
CA GLN A 103 8.30 -1.57 -12.52
C GLN A 103 8.20 -2.39 -11.23
N ILE A 104 7.01 -2.74 -10.83
CA ILE A 104 6.76 -3.55 -9.62
C ILE A 104 7.42 -4.91 -9.77
N GLN A 105 7.18 -5.60 -10.86
CA GLN A 105 7.72 -6.95 -11.11
C GLN A 105 9.24 -6.93 -11.27
N GLY A 106 9.79 -5.95 -11.97
CA GLY A 106 11.24 -5.78 -12.12
C GLY A 106 11.94 -5.52 -10.78
N GLY A 107 11.34 -4.68 -9.93
CA GLY A 107 11.84 -4.40 -8.59
C GLY A 107 11.85 -5.63 -7.69
N LEU A 108 10.82 -6.47 -7.78
CA LEU A 108 10.74 -7.72 -7.01
C LEU A 108 11.81 -8.73 -7.42
N THR A 109 12.09 -8.84 -8.71
CA THR A 109 13.16 -9.71 -9.23
C THR A 109 14.51 -9.30 -8.66
N ILE A 110 14.80 -8.00 -8.60
CA ILE A 110 16.02 -7.47 -7.98
C ILE A 110 16.08 -7.81 -6.49
N MET A 111 14.98 -7.69 -5.76
CA MET A 111 14.90 -8.04 -4.35
C MET A 111 15.17 -9.52 -4.09
N GLU A 112 14.66 -10.42 -4.93
CA GLU A 112 14.90 -11.85 -4.82
C GLU A 112 16.36 -12.19 -5.02
N HIS A 113 17.06 -11.54 -5.93
CA HIS A 113 18.48 -11.70 -6.14
C HIS A 113 19.32 -11.14 -4.97
N SER A 114 18.87 -10.09 -4.31
CA SER A 114 19.56 -9.50 -3.17
C SER A 114 19.38 -10.27 -1.87
N LYS A 115 18.37 -11.15 -1.77
CA LYS A 115 18.18 -12.04 -0.61
C LYS A 115 19.31 -13.07 -0.43
N THR A 116 20.14 -13.27 -1.43
CA THR A 116 21.29 -14.15 -1.35
C THR A 116 22.52 -13.50 -0.71
N SER A 117 22.52 -12.20 -0.52
CA SER A 117 23.54 -11.50 0.26
C SER A 117 22.94 -11.10 1.61
N THR A 118 22.95 -12.04 2.52
CA THR A 118 22.55 -11.84 3.91
C THR A 118 23.49 -10.88 4.61
N LYS A 119 23.19 -9.60 4.57
CA LYS A 119 23.49 -8.77 5.71
C LYS A 119 22.32 -8.92 6.66
N CYS A 120 22.49 -9.79 7.64
CA CYS A 120 21.66 -9.82 8.81
C CYS A 120 21.48 -8.39 9.32
N ILE A 121 20.26 -7.98 9.57
CA ILE A 121 19.99 -6.91 10.53
C ILE A 121 20.82 -7.29 11.76
N PRO A 122 21.71 -6.42 12.26
CA PRO A 122 22.42 -6.73 13.48
C PRO A 122 21.39 -7.07 14.55
N GLU A 123 21.50 -8.23 15.14
CA GLU A 123 20.68 -8.69 16.27
C GLU A 123 20.74 -7.76 17.48
N GLU A 124 21.39 -6.61 17.35
CA GLU A 124 21.83 -5.77 18.44
C GLU A 124 20.99 -4.55 18.72
N ALA A 125 19.79 -4.44 18.16
CA ALA A 125 18.82 -3.56 18.77
C ALA A 125 17.92 -4.43 19.64
N PRO A 126 18.23 -4.63 20.92
CA PRO A 126 17.26 -5.25 21.78
C PRO A 126 16.04 -4.34 21.75
N LEU A 127 14.93 -4.87 21.27
CA LEU A 127 13.63 -4.29 21.42
C LEU A 127 13.21 -4.16 22.90
N SER A 128 14.17 -4.32 23.80
CA SER A 128 14.04 -4.21 25.25
C SER A 128 13.83 -2.77 25.74
N GLY A 129 13.12 -2.00 25.03
CA GLY A 129 12.69 -0.64 25.39
C GLY A 129 11.45 -0.24 24.63
N ILE A 130 11.05 -1.02 23.64
CA ILE A 130 9.82 -0.78 22.89
C ILE A 130 8.75 -1.69 23.49
N ARG A 131 8.01 -1.15 24.44
CA ARG A 131 6.75 -1.77 24.84
C ARG A 131 5.75 -1.48 23.74
N LEU A 132 5.47 -2.52 22.94
CA LEU A 132 4.27 -2.52 22.12
C LEU A 132 3.09 -2.65 23.09
N GLN A 133 2.47 -1.53 23.42
CA GLN A 133 1.21 -1.50 24.14
C GLN A 133 0.11 -1.55 23.08
N TYR A 134 -0.53 -2.69 23.03
CA TYR A 134 -1.79 -2.84 22.33
C TYR A 134 -2.93 -2.68 23.32
#